data_08ecec877efa5676aae8aa018bbc401b
#
_entry.id   08ecec877efa5676aae8aa018bbc401b
#
_cell.length_a   1.000
_cell.length_b   1.000
_cell.length_c   1.000
_cell.angle_alpha   90.00
_cell.angle_beta   90.00
_cell.angle_gamma   90.00
#
_symmetry.space_group_name_H-M   'P 1'
#
loop_
_entity.id
_entity.type
_entity.pdbx_description
1 polymer ?
#
loop_
_entity_poly.entity_id
_entity_poly.type
_entity_poly.pdbx_seq_one_letter_code
_entity_poly.pdbx_strand_id
1 'polypeptide(L)'
;MPIKFTLLASNLPKPAFQRKKEANCHMRIHFIAIGGSAMHNLALAMHDGGHEVSGSDDQILEPSKGRLHAAGILPSKDGWFPEQITEALDVIILGMHARPDNPELLRAQKLGLNVQSYPEFLFHATENQQRVVIGGSHGKTTVTSMLLHVLHGIGKKVNYMVGAQLEGFDRMVALDDQLDMAIFEGDEYLSSPIDRRPKFFWYKPHFAILTGIAWDQINVFPTEAEYDSQFAKFIDTLAPNATLIWCEEDEKLQKIVAERTRTDIRCIPYRTPSHQPMANGQMRVAFDEDHHIETHLVGSHNIQNLSGARKLASILGVSEAQFDAEIVQFSGAARRLESLHSTKDFQAFRDFAHAPSKLKATTSGVKASYPDWELTAFFELHTFSSLNKDFLPSYVDSLRDADHAVVYYDPAVLSHKNMPKLDPAFIRDCFGEVTDLEIITSFKTLEKRFDSVPRKNHVLLMMSSGWFSGLDCEFDGA
;
A
#
# COMPACT_ATOMS: atom_id res chain seq x y z
N MET A 1 46.49 -16.10 27.84
CA MET A 1 45.22 -16.63 28.39
C MET A 1 44.09 -15.81 27.80
N PRO A 2 43.20 -16.36 26.98
CA PRO A 2 42.05 -15.63 26.48
C PRO A 2 40.89 -15.71 27.45
N ILE A 3 40.38 -14.54 27.85
CA ILE A 3 39.21 -14.40 28.70
C ILE A 3 37.98 -14.79 27.88
N LYS A 4 37.37 -15.91 28.25
CA LYS A 4 36.07 -16.30 27.72
C LYS A 4 34.97 -15.41 28.32
N PHE A 5 34.39 -14.50 27.53
CA PHE A 5 33.12 -13.86 27.88
C PHE A 5 32.01 -14.88 27.64
N THR A 6 31.53 -15.47 28.72
CA THR A 6 30.31 -16.25 28.74
C THR A 6 29.14 -15.25 28.67
N LEU A 7 28.47 -15.15 27.55
CA LEU A 7 27.17 -14.46 27.42
C LEU A 7 26.17 -15.19 28.34
N LEU A 8 25.89 -14.61 29.50
CA LEU A 8 24.71 -14.95 30.29
C LEU A 8 23.48 -14.54 29.50
N ALA A 9 22.88 -15.51 28.79
CA ALA A 9 21.52 -15.36 28.24
C ALA A 9 20.60 -14.99 29.41
N SER A 10 20.01 -13.81 29.35
CA SER A 10 19.08 -13.32 30.37
C SER A 10 17.87 -14.28 30.41
N ASN A 11 17.74 -15.05 31.46
CA ASN A 11 16.56 -15.86 31.80
C ASN A 11 15.40 -14.95 32.28
N LEU A 12 15.07 -13.92 31.53
CA LEU A 12 13.81 -13.22 31.73
C LEU A 12 12.68 -14.10 31.18
N PRO A 13 11.61 -14.31 31.93
CA PRO A 13 10.48 -15.09 31.46
C PRO A 13 9.92 -14.43 30.19
N LYS A 14 9.75 -15.22 29.12
CA LYS A 14 9.13 -14.75 27.89
C LYS A 14 7.79 -14.08 28.20
N PRO A 15 7.45 -12.97 27.53
CA PRO A 15 6.15 -12.31 27.69
C PRO A 15 4.99 -13.30 27.60
N ALA A 16 3.90 -13.05 28.32
CA ALA A 16 2.74 -13.96 28.33
C ALA A 16 2.21 -14.27 26.92
N PHE A 17 2.29 -13.29 26.02
CA PHE A 17 1.99 -13.42 24.59
C PHE A 17 2.84 -14.52 23.91
N GLN A 18 4.16 -14.49 24.04
CA GLN A 18 5.04 -15.50 23.43
C GLN A 18 4.80 -16.90 24.00
N ARG A 19 4.52 -17.02 25.30
CA ARG A 19 4.19 -18.31 25.95
C ARG A 19 2.87 -18.90 25.46
N LYS A 20 1.84 -18.07 25.26
CA LYS A 20 0.53 -18.51 24.72
C LYS A 20 0.62 -18.87 23.25
N LYS A 21 1.41 -18.14 22.45
CA LYS A 21 1.67 -18.47 21.05
C LYS A 21 2.34 -19.84 20.89
N GLU A 22 3.36 -20.14 21.70
CA GLU A 22 4.05 -21.45 21.69
C GLU A 22 3.12 -22.60 22.11
N ALA A 23 2.06 -22.32 22.88
CA ALA A 23 1.06 -23.32 23.31
C ALA A 23 -0.14 -23.46 22.37
N ASN A 24 -0.16 -22.75 21.22
CA ASN A 24 -1.32 -22.68 20.31
C ASN A 24 -2.62 -22.29 21.05
N CYS A 25 -2.53 -21.29 21.93
CA CYS A 25 -3.57 -20.94 22.89
C CYS A 25 -4.40 -19.75 22.38
N HIS A 26 -5.69 -19.83 22.62
CA HIS A 26 -6.64 -18.73 22.44
C HIS A 26 -6.19 -17.47 23.19
N MET A 27 -6.06 -16.34 22.48
CA MET A 27 -5.65 -15.03 23.04
C MET A 27 -6.83 -14.09 23.14
N ARG A 28 -6.78 -13.16 24.11
CA ARG A 28 -7.65 -12.00 24.22
C ARG A 28 -6.95 -10.78 23.68
N ILE A 29 -7.44 -10.28 22.57
CA ILE A 29 -6.80 -9.19 21.79
C ILE A 29 -7.74 -8.00 21.76
N HIS A 30 -7.22 -6.82 22.13
CA HIS A 30 -7.97 -5.58 22.02
C HIS A 30 -7.33 -4.65 21.00
N PHE A 31 -8.15 -4.07 20.13
CA PHE A 31 -7.72 -3.16 19.06
C PHE A 31 -8.10 -1.71 19.39
N ILE A 32 -7.13 -0.85 19.64
CA ILE A 32 -7.33 0.61 19.73
C ILE A 32 -7.26 1.19 18.32
N ALA A 33 -8.33 1.84 17.87
CA ALA A 33 -8.61 2.28 16.49
C ALA A 33 -8.86 1.11 15.53
N ILE A 34 -9.83 0.24 15.87
CA ILE A 34 -10.18 -0.99 15.13
C ILE A 34 -10.74 -0.71 13.72
N GLY A 35 -11.35 0.47 13.48
CA GLY A 35 -12.00 0.83 12.21
C GLY A 35 -11.03 1.10 11.05
N GLY A 36 -9.74 1.29 11.34
CA GLY A 36 -8.73 1.51 10.31
C GLY A 36 -8.64 0.35 9.31
N SER A 37 -8.29 0.64 8.03
CA SER A 37 -8.28 -0.37 6.95
C SER A 37 -7.43 -1.60 7.29
N ALA A 38 -6.19 -1.44 7.72
CA ALA A 38 -5.34 -2.55 8.13
C ALA A 38 -5.81 -3.19 9.45
N MET A 39 -6.29 -2.37 10.38
CA MET A 39 -6.67 -2.78 11.74
C MET A 39 -7.89 -3.71 11.72
N HIS A 40 -8.99 -3.33 11.03
CA HIS A 40 -10.17 -4.21 10.98
C HIS A 40 -9.90 -5.52 10.24
N ASN A 41 -9.06 -5.51 9.19
CA ASN A 41 -8.69 -6.74 8.49
C ASN A 41 -7.85 -7.67 9.38
N LEU A 42 -6.94 -7.12 10.19
CA LEU A 42 -6.19 -7.91 11.17
C LEU A 42 -7.12 -8.43 12.29
N ALA A 43 -8.03 -7.59 12.79
CA ALA A 43 -9.01 -8.00 13.80
C ALA A 43 -9.86 -9.18 13.32
N LEU A 44 -10.34 -9.12 12.07
CA LEU A 44 -11.09 -10.19 11.43
C LEU A 44 -10.23 -11.46 11.26
N ALA A 45 -8.97 -11.34 10.82
CA ALA A 45 -8.08 -12.49 10.68
C ALA A 45 -7.81 -13.17 12.03
N MET A 46 -7.63 -12.40 13.10
CA MET A 46 -7.46 -12.95 14.45
C MET A 46 -8.74 -13.61 14.98
N HIS A 47 -9.90 -13.01 14.72
CA HIS A 47 -11.19 -13.62 15.08
C HIS A 47 -11.42 -14.95 14.35
N ASP A 48 -11.13 -15.02 13.05
CA ASP A 48 -11.24 -16.25 12.26
C ASP A 48 -10.25 -17.33 12.74
N GLY A 49 -9.08 -16.90 13.23
CA GLY A 49 -8.09 -17.76 13.89
C GLY A 49 -8.53 -18.27 15.27
N GLY A 50 -9.75 -17.95 15.72
CA GLY A 50 -10.34 -18.44 16.98
C GLY A 50 -9.92 -17.63 18.21
N HIS A 51 -9.38 -16.42 18.08
CA HIS A 51 -9.05 -15.54 19.19
C HIS A 51 -10.25 -14.71 19.65
N GLU A 52 -10.26 -14.32 20.93
CA GLU A 52 -11.25 -13.39 21.47
C GLU A 52 -10.83 -11.97 21.12
N VAL A 53 -11.58 -11.33 20.21
CA VAL A 53 -11.26 -10.01 19.66
C VAL A 53 -12.26 -8.99 20.17
N SER A 54 -11.73 -7.88 20.67
CA SER A 54 -12.49 -6.66 21.02
C SER A 54 -11.77 -5.44 20.45
N GLY A 55 -12.43 -4.28 20.45
CA GLY A 55 -11.79 -3.04 20.03
C GLY A 55 -12.68 -1.83 20.19
N SER A 56 -12.13 -0.67 19.88
CA SER A 56 -12.77 0.64 19.95
C SER A 56 -12.26 1.54 18.86
N ASP A 57 -13.03 2.55 18.51
CA ASP A 57 -12.64 3.65 17.61
C ASP A 57 -13.52 4.86 17.89
N ASP A 58 -13.04 6.07 17.58
CA ASP A 58 -13.85 7.29 17.69
C ASP A 58 -14.99 7.31 16.67
N GLN A 59 -14.77 6.73 15.48
CA GLN A 59 -15.78 6.55 14.45
C GLN A 59 -15.42 5.39 13.53
N ILE A 60 -16.33 4.44 13.35
CA ILE A 60 -16.14 3.30 12.42
C ILE A 60 -17.01 3.52 11.17
N LEU A 61 -16.36 3.69 10.03
CA LEU A 61 -16.99 3.93 8.73
C LEU A 61 -17.04 2.65 7.87
N GLU A 62 -17.81 2.68 6.79
CA GLU A 62 -17.79 1.63 5.78
C GLU A 62 -16.45 1.63 4.99
N PRO A 63 -15.96 0.47 4.58
CA PRO A 63 -16.53 -0.89 4.70
C PRO A 63 -16.21 -1.60 6.02
N SER A 64 -15.39 -1.01 6.91
CA SER A 64 -14.96 -1.64 8.17
C SER A 64 -16.14 -1.96 9.07
N LYS A 65 -17.12 -1.05 9.16
CA LYS A 65 -18.32 -1.19 9.99
C LYS A 65 -19.12 -2.44 9.62
N GLY A 66 -19.48 -2.57 8.35
CA GLY A 66 -20.23 -3.72 7.86
C GLY A 66 -19.50 -5.04 8.04
N ARG A 67 -18.18 -5.06 7.79
CA ARG A 67 -17.34 -6.26 7.94
C ARG A 67 -17.21 -6.71 9.39
N LEU A 68 -16.96 -5.79 10.33
CA LEU A 68 -16.89 -6.08 11.76
C LEU A 68 -18.24 -6.52 12.30
N HIS A 69 -19.36 -5.92 11.83
CA HIS A 69 -20.71 -6.30 12.17
C HIS A 69 -21.02 -7.74 11.72
N ALA A 70 -20.70 -8.09 10.47
CA ALA A 70 -20.92 -9.43 9.93
C ALA A 70 -20.14 -10.51 10.70
N ALA A 71 -18.97 -10.19 11.25
CA ALA A 71 -18.17 -11.08 12.09
C ALA A 71 -18.62 -11.08 13.57
N GLY A 72 -19.55 -10.22 13.98
CA GLY A 72 -20.01 -10.14 15.37
C GLY A 72 -19.02 -9.48 16.34
N ILE A 73 -18.03 -8.77 15.83
CA ILE A 73 -17.00 -8.08 16.64
C ILE A 73 -17.04 -6.54 16.50
N LEU A 74 -18.13 -5.99 15.93
CA LEU A 74 -18.32 -4.56 15.91
C LEU A 74 -18.55 -4.03 17.32
N PRO A 75 -17.82 -3.00 17.79
CA PRO A 75 -18.11 -2.31 19.04
C PRO A 75 -19.57 -1.84 19.12
N SER A 76 -20.18 -1.94 20.29
CA SER A 76 -21.59 -1.58 20.49
C SER A 76 -21.89 -0.10 20.25
N LYS A 77 -20.89 0.75 20.37
CA LYS A 77 -20.93 2.21 20.11
C LYS A 77 -19.55 2.72 19.76
N ASP A 78 -19.49 3.81 19.03
CA ASP A 78 -18.26 4.57 18.78
C ASP A 78 -17.76 5.23 20.08
N GLY A 79 -16.43 5.39 20.22
CA GLY A 79 -15.76 6.00 21.36
C GLY A 79 -14.65 5.14 21.95
N TRP A 80 -14.09 5.60 23.07
CA TRP A 80 -12.99 4.98 23.79
C TRP A 80 -13.46 4.53 25.18
N PHE A 81 -13.16 3.30 25.58
CA PHE A 81 -13.69 2.63 26.78
C PHE A 81 -12.56 2.09 27.67
N PRO A 82 -11.87 2.94 28.46
CA PRO A 82 -10.75 2.50 29.30
C PRO A 82 -11.08 1.37 30.27
N GLU A 83 -12.34 1.23 30.66
CA GLU A 83 -12.83 0.13 31.51
C GLU A 83 -12.72 -1.25 30.86
N GLN A 84 -12.66 -1.34 29.55
CA GLN A 84 -12.43 -2.59 28.82
C GLN A 84 -10.97 -3.03 28.85
N ILE A 85 -10.04 -2.12 29.18
CA ILE A 85 -8.61 -2.40 29.29
C ILE A 85 -8.32 -2.98 30.67
N THR A 86 -8.13 -4.31 30.70
CA THR A 86 -7.94 -5.08 31.94
C THR A 86 -6.71 -6.00 31.81
N GLU A 87 -6.23 -6.50 32.94
CA GLU A 87 -5.12 -7.46 33.01
C GLU A 87 -5.43 -8.83 32.36
N ALA A 88 -6.68 -9.07 32.00
CA ALA A 88 -7.11 -10.26 31.28
C ALA A 88 -6.70 -10.25 29.80
N LEU A 89 -6.37 -9.10 29.24
CA LEU A 89 -5.93 -8.95 27.85
C LEU A 89 -4.48 -9.47 27.69
N ASP A 90 -4.25 -10.27 26.65
CA ASP A 90 -2.93 -10.80 26.32
C ASP A 90 -2.09 -9.81 25.50
N VAL A 91 -2.76 -9.08 24.62
CA VAL A 91 -2.12 -8.05 23.77
C VAL A 91 -3.13 -6.96 23.39
N ILE A 92 -2.62 -5.75 23.27
CA ILE A 92 -3.35 -4.59 22.76
C ILE A 92 -2.66 -4.15 21.47
N ILE A 93 -3.40 -4.06 20.36
CA ILE A 93 -2.88 -3.60 19.08
C ILE A 93 -3.29 -2.16 18.88
N LEU A 94 -2.28 -1.29 18.76
CA LEU A 94 -2.46 0.15 18.64
C LEU A 94 -2.42 0.60 17.19
N GLY A 95 -3.52 1.15 16.71
CA GLY A 95 -3.61 1.75 15.38
C GLY A 95 -2.91 3.11 15.30
N MET A 96 -2.41 3.46 14.10
CA MET A 96 -1.70 4.71 13.87
C MET A 96 -2.56 5.97 14.07
N HIS A 97 -3.88 5.86 13.90
CA HIS A 97 -4.82 6.98 14.06
C HIS A 97 -5.20 7.28 15.52
N ALA A 98 -4.89 6.37 16.44
CA ALA A 98 -5.01 6.65 17.86
C ALA A 98 -4.03 7.78 18.25
N ARG A 99 -4.44 8.64 19.18
CA ARG A 99 -3.59 9.72 19.67
C ARG A 99 -2.73 9.23 20.84
N PRO A 100 -1.57 9.85 21.11
CA PRO A 100 -0.74 9.50 22.28
C PRO A 100 -1.48 9.67 23.61
N ASP A 101 -2.48 10.55 23.67
CA ASP A 101 -3.32 10.82 24.84
C ASP A 101 -4.62 9.97 24.88
N ASN A 102 -4.71 8.94 24.03
CA ASN A 102 -5.88 8.05 23.99
C ASN A 102 -6.10 7.40 25.37
N PRO A 103 -7.33 7.46 25.96
CA PRO A 103 -7.58 7.00 27.31
C PRO A 103 -7.37 5.50 27.52
N GLU A 104 -7.62 4.68 26.51
CA GLU A 104 -7.35 3.23 26.56
C GLU A 104 -5.86 2.95 26.54
N LEU A 105 -5.09 3.66 25.68
CA LEU A 105 -3.64 3.56 25.65
C LEU A 105 -3.03 3.94 27.01
N LEU A 106 -3.46 5.06 27.59
CA LEU A 106 -2.99 5.50 28.90
C LEU A 106 -3.32 4.48 30.01
N ARG A 107 -4.50 3.86 29.94
CA ARG A 107 -4.91 2.80 30.87
C ARG A 107 -4.04 1.56 30.70
N ALA A 108 -3.78 1.13 29.44
CA ALA A 108 -2.92 0.00 29.15
C ALA A 108 -1.48 0.20 29.70
N GLN A 109 -0.92 1.38 29.47
CA GLN A 109 0.40 1.76 29.98
C GLN A 109 0.44 1.77 31.52
N LYS A 110 -0.60 2.30 32.19
CA LYS A 110 -0.72 2.30 33.65
C LYS A 110 -0.76 0.89 34.23
N LEU A 111 -1.39 -0.05 33.53
CA LEU A 111 -1.46 -1.45 33.93
C LEU A 111 -0.23 -2.28 33.51
N GLY A 112 0.72 -1.69 32.76
CA GLY A 112 1.90 -2.39 32.26
C GLY A 112 1.57 -3.50 31.25
N LEU A 113 0.48 -3.35 30.48
CA LEU A 113 0.02 -4.32 29.50
C LEU A 113 0.89 -4.31 28.24
N ASN A 114 0.88 -5.41 27.50
CA ASN A 114 1.59 -5.56 26.23
C ASN A 114 0.87 -4.79 25.13
N VAL A 115 1.36 -3.61 24.81
CA VAL A 115 0.87 -2.76 23.71
C VAL A 115 1.84 -2.88 22.55
N GLN A 116 1.35 -3.32 21.40
CA GLN A 116 2.11 -3.49 20.17
C GLN A 116 1.53 -2.62 19.06
N SER A 117 2.40 -2.10 18.21
CA SER A 117 1.95 -1.56 16.93
C SER A 117 1.48 -2.69 16.01
N TYR A 118 0.64 -2.37 15.03
CA TYR A 118 0.19 -3.32 14.01
C TYR A 118 1.35 -4.08 13.32
N PRO A 119 2.44 -3.42 12.82
CA PRO A 119 3.54 -4.14 12.19
C PRO A 119 4.38 -4.96 13.20
N GLU A 120 4.49 -4.50 14.43
CA GLU A 120 5.13 -5.25 15.50
C GLU A 120 4.40 -6.57 15.79
N PHE A 121 3.07 -6.52 15.86
CA PHE A 121 2.26 -7.71 16.02
C PHE A 121 2.44 -8.69 14.86
N LEU A 122 2.41 -8.22 13.61
CA LEU A 122 2.65 -9.06 12.42
C LEU A 122 4.03 -9.72 12.45
N PHE A 123 5.06 -8.98 12.87
CA PHE A 123 6.40 -9.54 13.03
C PHE A 123 6.39 -10.70 14.05
N HIS A 124 5.85 -10.47 15.24
CA HIS A 124 5.78 -11.50 16.27
C HIS A 124 4.89 -12.69 15.88
N ALA A 125 3.79 -12.42 15.16
CA ALA A 125 2.93 -13.49 14.64
C ALA A 125 3.65 -14.40 13.63
N THR A 126 4.65 -13.89 12.92
CA THR A 126 5.38 -14.60 11.85
C THR A 126 6.87 -14.80 12.15
N GLU A 127 7.27 -14.75 13.42
CA GLU A 127 8.67 -14.79 13.84
C GLU A 127 9.43 -16.02 13.33
N ASN A 128 8.75 -17.17 13.26
CA ASN A 128 9.31 -18.44 12.82
C ASN A 128 9.11 -18.71 11.31
N GLN A 129 8.61 -17.74 10.55
CA GLN A 129 8.31 -17.89 9.13
C GLN A 129 9.32 -17.12 8.27
N GLN A 130 9.45 -17.52 7.02
CA GLN A 130 10.16 -16.72 6.02
C GLN A 130 9.32 -15.49 5.69
N ARG A 131 9.86 -14.31 5.94
CA ARG A 131 9.19 -13.05 5.67
C ARG A 131 9.69 -12.44 4.36
N VAL A 132 8.73 -12.13 3.50
CA VAL A 132 8.92 -11.44 2.22
C VAL A 132 8.33 -10.04 2.36
N VAL A 133 9.08 -8.99 2.05
CA VAL A 133 8.60 -7.62 2.18
C VAL A 133 8.78 -6.86 0.87
N ILE A 134 7.70 -6.26 0.43
CA ILE A 134 7.65 -5.44 -0.78
C ILE A 134 7.64 -3.97 -0.37
N GLY A 135 8.79 -3.30 -0.47
CA GLY A 135 8.99 -1.89 -0.15
C GLY A 135 9.15 -1.01 -1.38
N GLY A 136 9.13 0.30 -1.16
CA GLY A 136 9.25 1.32 -2.20
C GLY A 136 8.19 2.39 -2.09
N SER A 137 8.37 3.53 -2.74
CA SER A 137 7.37 4.60 -2.74
C SER A 137 6.18 4.27 -3.63
N HIS A 138 6.42 3.52 -4.71
CA HIS A 138 5.43 3.11 -5.71
C HIS A 138 5.44 1.60 -5.86
N GLY A 139 4.41 1.03 -6.50
CA GLY A 139 4.37 -0.37 -6.90
C GLY A 139 4.19 -1.39 -5.76
N LYS A 140 4.35 -1.03 -4.48
CA LYS A 140 4.22 -1.97 -3.34
C LYS A 140 2.98 -2.86 -3.44
N THR A 141 1.80 -2.25 -3.45
CA THR A 141 0.52 -2.96 -3.51
C THR A 141 0.41 -3.80 -4.78
N THR A 142 0.81 -3.25 -5.93
CA THR A 142 0.74 -3.94 -7.22
C THR A 142 1.63 -5.19 -7.24
N VAL A 143 2.90 -5.08 -6.83
CA VAL A 143 3.83 -6.22 -6.76
C VAL A 143 3.36 -7.26 -5.76
N THR A 144 2.89 -6.82 -4.58
CA THR A 144 2.32 -7.73 -3.57
C THR A 144 1.13 -8.48 -4.12
N SER A 145 0.22 -7.77 -4.82
CA SER A 145 -0.99 -8.34 -5.42
C SER A 145 -0.66 -9.34 -6.53
N MET A 146 0.27 -9.00 -7.43
CA MET A 146 0.74 -9.90 -8.48
C MET A 146 1.32 -11.20 -7.89
N LEU A 147 2.16 -11.06 -6.87
CA LEU A 147 2.77 -12.21 -6.21
C LEU A 147 1.72 -13.10 -5.52
N LEU A 148 0.78 -12.50 -4.79
CA LEU A 148 -0.30 -13.22 -4.13
C LEU A 148 -1.22 -13.91 -5.13
N HIS A 149 -1.57 -13.24 -6.24
CA HIS A 149 -2.39 -13.82 -7.31
C HIS A 149 -1.74 -15.07 -7.90
N VAL A 150 -0.45 -14.99 -8.26
CA VAL A 150 0.30 -16.13 -8.81
C VAL A 150 0.41 -17.26 -7.80
N LEU A 151 0.75 -16.97 -6.54
CA LEU A 151 0.87 -18.01 -5.52
C LEU A 151 -0.48 -18.71 -5.25
N HIS A 152 -1.58 -17.94 -5.24
CA HIS A 152 -2.92 -18.46 -5.10
C HIS A 152 -3.30 -19.38 -6.29
N GLY A 153 -3.03 -18.93 -7.53
CA GLY A 153 -3.31 -19.69 -8.76
C GLY A 153 -2.58 -21.03 -8.82
N ILE A 154 -1.33 -21.09 -8.35
CA ILE A 154 -0.58 -22.36 -8.24
C ILE A 154 -0.89 -23.16 -6.96
N GLY A 155 -1.88 -22.73 -6.15
CA GLY A 155 -2.29 -23.43 -4.93
C GLY A 155 -1.35 -23.29 -3.72
N LYS A 156 -0.39 -22.34 -3.75
CA LYS A 156 0.55 -22.12 -2.65
C LYS A 156 -0.03 -21.15 -1.63
N LYS A 157 -0.38 -21.64 -0.44
CA LYS A 157 -0.89 -20.84 0.67
C LYS A 157 0.25 -20.11 1.37
N VAL A 158 0.03 -18.84 1.69
CA VAL A 158 0.96 -17.98 2.44
C VAL A 158 0.20 -17.06 3.38
N ASN A 159 0.83 -16.63 4.45
CA ASN A 159 0.37 -15.48 5.22
C ASN A 159 0.61 -14.20 4.45
N TYR A 160 -0.25 -13.22 4.62
CA TYR A 160 -0.07 -11.97 3.90
C TYR A 160 -0.70 -10.76 4.59
N MET A 161 -0.20 -9.60 4.22
CA MET A 161 -0.83 -8.31 4.41
C MET A 161 -0.60 -7.46 3.16
N VAL A 162 -1.69 -6.99 2.56
CA VAL A 162 -1.71 -6.17 1.35
C VAL A 162 -2.57 -4.93 1.55
N GLY A 163 -2.20 -3.81 0.93
CA GLY A 163 -2.84 -2.51 1.11
C GLY A 163 -4.13 -2.29 0.31
N ALA A 164 -4.60 -3.31 -0.44
CA ALA A 164 -5.84 -3.22 -1.22
C ALA A 164 -6.58 -4.56 -1.21
N GLN A 165 -7.88 -4.51 -1.49
CA GLN A 165 -8.68 -5.71 -1.73
C GLN A 165 -8.27 -6.34 -3.05
N LEU A 166 -8.12 -7.66 -3.07
CA LEU A 166 -7.79 -8.46 -4.24
C LEU A 166 -8.96 -9.35 -4.63
N GLU A 167 -9.12 -9.58 -5.91
CA GLU A 167 -10.05 -10.57 -6.43
C GLU A 167 -9.63 -11.98 -5.97
N GLY A 168 -10.59 -12.78 -5.52
CA GLY A 168 -10.32 -14.11 -4.96
C GLY A 168 -9.80 -14.14 -3.52
N PHE A 169 -9.67 -12.98 -2.86
CA PHE A 169 -9.24 -12.87 -1.47
C PHE A 169 -10.33 -12.21 -0.62
N ASP A 170 -10.81 -12.90 0.40
CA ASP A 170 -11.87 -12.35 1.28
C ASP A 170 -11.38 -11.18 2.15
N ARG A 171 -10.09 -11.15 2.44
CA ARG A 171 -9.46 -10.19 3.37
C ARG A 171 -8.15 -9.65 2.85
N MET A 172 -7.74 -8.52 3.40
CA MET A 172 -6.43 -7.91 3.14
C MET A 172 -5.32 -8.45 4.05
N VAL A 173 -5.68 -9.23 5.07
CA VAL A 173 -4.74 -9.88 6.02
C VAL A 173 -5.17 -11.33 6.22
N ALA A 174 -4.21 -12.26 6.16
CA ALA A 174 -4.36 -13.64 6.57
C ALA A 174 -3.17 -14.06 7.42
N LEU A 175 -3.46 -14.74 8.54
CA LEU A 175 -2.46 -15.27 9.45
C LEU A 175 -2.85 -16.69 9.85
N ASP A 176 -1.93 -17.61 9.59
CA ASP A 176 -2.01 -19.01 9.97
C ASP A 176 -0.60 -19.43 10.45
N ASP A 177 -0.51 -19.94 11.66
CA ASP A 177 0.77 -20.31 12.29
C ASP A 177 1.36 -21.61 11.70
N GLN A 178 0.57 -22.35 10.92
CA GLN A 178 1.01 -23.56 10.23
C GLN A 178 1.71 -23.30 8.89
N LEU A 179 1.71 -22.06 8.40
CA LEU A 179 2.35 -21.70 7.15
C LEU A 179 3.79 -21.25 7.39
N ASP A 180 4.66 -21.56 6.42
CA ASP A 180 6.11 -21.27 6.52
C ASP A 180 6.50 -19.90 6.00
N MET A 181 5.59 -19.18 5.33
CA MET A 181 5.88 -17.93 4.64
C MET A 181 4.84 -16.85 4.92
N ALA A 182 5.31 -15.61 5.08
CA ALA A 182 4.50 -14.42 5.19
C ALA A 182 4.97 -13.34 4.20
N ILE A 183 4.02 -12.74 3.48
CA ILE A 183 4.26 -11.69 2.47
C ILE A 183 3.62 -10.41 2.93
N PHE A 184 4.42 -9.37 3.13
CA PHE A 184 3.95 -8.08 3.66
C PHE A 184 4.24 -6.93 2.70
N GLU A 185 3.25 -6.10 2.49
CA GLU A 185 3.46 -4.78 1.92
C GLU A 185 4.23 -3.92 2.92
N GLY A 186 5.44 -3.50 2.54
CA GLY A 186 6.38 -2.75 3.37
C GLY A 186 6.16 -1.25 3.25
N ASP A 187 5.31 -0.71 4.11
CA ASP A 187 5.03 0.72 4.17
C ASP A 187 6.10 1.46 4.98
N GLU A 188 6.64 2.53 4.42
CA GLU A 188 7.61 3.42 5.05
C GLU A 188 6.98 4.41 6.04
N TYR A 189 5.64 4.44 6.15
CA TYR A 189 4.95 5.26 7.14
C TYR A 189 5.13 4.73 8.57
N LEU A 190 4.87 5.59 9.56
CA LEU A 190 5.08 5.30 10.97
C LEU A 190 4.22 4.13 11.48
N SER A 191 4.77 3.38 12.45
CA SER A 191 4.14 2.17 13.01
C SER A 191 2.96 2.49 13.94
N SER A 192 3.11 3.45 14.83
CA SER A 192 2.07 3.88 15.77
C SER A 192 2.36 5.28 16.33
N PRO A 193 1.43 5.89 17.08
CA PRO A 193 1.68 7.17 17.75
C PRO A 193 2.85 7.17 18.73
N ILE A 194 3.15 6.01 19.33
CA ILE A 194 4.21 5.84 20.32
C ILE A 194 5.46 5.14 19.77
N ASP A 195 5.37 4.55 18.57
CA ASP A 195 6.50 4.00 17.83
C ASP A 195 6.61 4.69 16.47
N ARG A 196 7.51 5.62 16.37
CA ARG A 196 7.70 6.45 15.18
C ARG A 196 8.64 5.81 14.14
N ARG A 197 9.03 4.55 14.32
CA ARG A 197 9.77 3.81 13.30
C ARG A 197 8.86 3.50 12.11
N PRO A 198 9.38 3.52 10.88
CA PRO A 198 8.68 2.99 9.71
C PRO A 198 8.20 1.56 9.93
N LYS A 199 6.99 1.24 9.42
CA LYS A 199 6.39 -0.10 9.58
C LYS A 199 7.29 -1.21 9.06
N PHE A 200 7.92 -1.01 7.89
CA PHE A 200 8.75 -2.05 7.26
C PHE A 200 10.01 -2.40 8.05
N PHE A 201 10.47 -1.58 9.02
CA PHE A 201 11.60 -1.91 9.90
C PHE A 201 11.29 -3.08 10.84
N TRP A 202 10.02 -3.26 11.18
CA TRP A 202 9.61 -4.33 12.06
C TRP A 202 9.76 -5.71 11.43
N TYR A 203 9.55 -5.82 10.11
CA TYR A 203 9.36 -7.12 9.45
C TYR A 203 10.64 -7.94 9.31
N LYS A 204 11.83 -7.34 9.33
CA LYS A 204 13.14 -8.02 9.24
C LYS A 204 13.12 -9.14 8.19
N PRO A 205 12.92 -8.82 6.90
CA PRO A 205 12.65 -9.79 5.86
C PRO A 205 13.86 -10.67 5.53
N HIS A 206 13.57 -11.92 5.12
CA HIS A 206 14.52 -12.84 4.49
C HIS A 206 14.62 -12.58 2.99
N PHE A 207 13.51 -12.12 2.40
CA PHE A 207 13.44 -11.67 1.01
C PHE A 207 12.80 -10.29 0.97
N ALA A 208 13.42 -9.37 0.30
CA ALA A 208 12.88 -8.03 0.11
C ALA A 208 12.93 -7.61 -1.35
N ILE A 209 11.99 -6.80 -1.78
CA ILE A 209 12.07 -6.07 -3.04
C ILE A 209 11.87 -4.58 -2.78
N LEU A 210 12.67 -3.73 -3.40
CA LEU A 210 12.52 -2.28 -3.44
C LEU A 210 12.19 -1.85 -4.87
N THR A 211 10.99 -1.29 -5.05
CA THR A 211 10.41 -0.99 -6.37
C THR A 211 10.78 0.38 -6.92
N GLY A 212 11.28 1.28 -6.08
CA GLY A 212 11.68 2.64 -6.43
C GLY A 212 11.48 3.60 -5.28
N ILE A 213 12.18 4.75 -5.33
CA ILE A 213 12.14 5.79 -4.30
C ILE A 213 11.76 7.13 -4.92
N ALA A 214 10.61 7.66 -4.55
CA ALA A 214 10.20 9.02 -4.87
C ALA A 214 9.62 9.67 -3.62
N TRP A 215 10.09 10.86 -3.29
CA TRP A 215 9.70 11.54 -2.06
C TRP A 215 8.19 11.71 -1.95
N ASP A 216 7.65 11.22 -0.87
CA ASP A 216 6.25 11.26 -0.49
C ASP A 216 6.15 11.48 1.04
N GLN A 217 4.95 11.71 1.57
CA GLN A 217 4.66 11.78 3.00
C GLN A 217 5.42 12.88 3.74
N ILE A 218 5.41 14.10 3.18
CA ILE A 218 6.11 15.29 3.73
C ILE A 218 5.74 15.62 5.18
N ASN A 219 4.56 15.21 5.64
CA ASN A 219 4.10 15.38 7.01
C ASN A 219 4.88 14.52 8.01
N VAL A 220 5.58 13.49 7.54
CA VAL A 220 6.42 12.60 8.35
C VAL A 220 7.90 12.78 8.06
N PHE A 221 8.25 12.98 6.79
CA PHE A 221 9.60 13.17 6.29
C PHE A 221 9.71 14.53 5.59
N PRO A 222 10.02 15.59 6.34
CA PRO A 222 10.03 16.96 5.80
C PRO A 222 11.03 17.20 4.68
N THR A 223 12.06 16.37 4.56
CA THR A 223 13.07 16.45 3.50
C THR A 223 13.20 15.14 2.72
N GLU A 224 13.54 15.27 1.44
CA GLU A 224 13.80 14.12 0.57
C GLU A 224 14.93 13.23 1.12
N ALA A 225 15.99 13.83 1.65
CA ALA A 225 17.12 13.10 2.24
C ALA A 225 16.71 12.26 3.46
N GLU A 226 15.82 12.79 4.32
CA GLU A 226 15.27 12.02 5.44
C GLU A 226 14.44 10.83 4.94
N TYR A 227 13.61 11.04 3.92
CA TYR A 227 12.81 9.99 3.31
C TYR A 227 13.70 8.90 2.69
N ASP A 228 14.66 9.27 1.84
CA ASP A 228 15.58 8.35 1.18
C ASP A 228 16.40 7.53 2.21
N SER A 229 16.80 8.15 3.32
CA SER A 229 17.53 7.49 4.39
C SER A 229 16.76 6.32 5.04
N GLN A 230 15.41 6.30 4.96
CA GLN A 230 14.63 5.18 5.51
C GLN A 230 14.86 3.90 4.71
N PHE A 231 15.08 3.99 3.41
CA PHE A 231 15.35 2.81 2.57
C PHE A 231 16.75 2.25 2.83
N ALA A 232 17.75 3.10 3.06
CA ALA A 232 19.07 2.64 3.50
C ALA A 232 18.99 1.91 4.85
N LYS A 233 18.29 2.49 5.83
CA LYS A 233 18.04 1.87 7.15
C LYS A 233 17.22 0.59 7.04
N PHE A 234 16.27 0.51 6.11
CA PHE A 234 15.51 -0.72 5.88
C PHE A 234 16.42 -1.87 5.44
N ILE A 235 17.41 -1.62 4.55
CA ILE A 235 18.40 -2.63 4.16
C ILE A 235 19.16 -3.15 5.39
N ASP A 236 19.45 -2.31 6.36
CA ASP A 236 20.12 -2.71 7.60
C ASP A 236 19.25 -3.61 8.51
N THR A 237 17.92 -3.55 8.35
CA THR A 237 16.97 -4.40 9.11
C THR A 237 16.79 -5.80 8.54
N LEU A 238 17.27 -6.09 7.32
CA LEU A 238 17.11 -7.40 6.70
C LEU A 238 17.71 -8.52 7.58
N ALA A 239 17.10 -9.71 7.52
CA ALA A 239 17.63 -10.89 8.19
C ALA A 239 19.06 -11.22 7.70
N PRO A 240 19.87 -11.93 8.49
CA PRO A 240 21.16 -12.42 8.01
C PRO A 240 21.02 -13.28 6.75
N ASN A 241 21.92 -13.10 5.78
CA ASN A 241 21.90 -13.78 4.47
C ASN A 241 20.64 -13.55 3.63
N ALA A 242 19.89 -12.47 3.88
CA ALA A 242 18.71 -12.11 3.12
C ALA A 242 19.01 -11.82 1.65
N THR A 243 17.99 -11.92 0.82
CA THR A 243 18.04 -11.49 -0.58
C THR A 243 17.25 -10.20 -0.77
N LEU A 244 17.92 -9.17 -1.31
CA LEU A 244 17.32 -7.91 -1.73
C LEU A 244 17.22 -7.86 -3.25
N ILE A 245 16.01 -7.73 -3.77
CA ILE A 245 15.72 -7.43 -5.16
C ILE A 245 15.49 -5.93 -5.28
N TRP A 246 16.00 -5.27 -6.30
CA TRP A 246 15.88 -3.83 -6.41
C TRP A 246 15.81 -3.36 -7.86
N CYS A 247 15.05 -2.29 -8.10
CA CYS A 247 14.91 -1.69 -9.41
C CYS A 247 16.19 -0.93 -9.78
N GLU A 248 16.93 -1.41 -10.78
CA GLU A 248 18.20 -0.79 -11.19
C GLU A 248 18.02 0.47 -12.04
N GLU A 249 16.78 0.81 -12.45
CA GLU A 249 16.48 2.03 -13.18
C GLU A 249 16.23 3.22 -12.23
N ASP A 250 16.17 2.98 -10.92
CA ASP A 250 16.03 4.02 -9.90
C ASP A 250 17.43 4.45 -9.40
N GLU A 251 17.83 5.68 -9.72
CA GLU A 251 19.15 6.24 -9.39
C GLU A 251 19.40 6.29 -7.86
N LYS A 252 18.36 6.54 -7.05
CA LYS A 252 18.47 6.57 -5.60
C LYS A 252 18.72 5.17 -5.04
N LEU A 253 18.01 4.16 -5.56
CA LEU A 253 18.26 2.77 -5.19
C LEU A 253 19.67 2.31 -5.63
N GLN A 254 20.12 2.70 -6.83
CA GLN A 254 21.51 2.42 -7.26
C GLN A 254 22.51 2.91 -6.23
N LYS A 255 22.37 4.17 -5.80
CA LYS A 255 23.25 4.78 -4.82
C LYS A 255 23.17 4.07 -3.46
N ILE A 256 21.97 3.87 -2.93
CA ILE A 256 21.74 3.23 -1.62
C ILE A 256 22.30 1.80 -1.61
N VAL A 257 22.07 1.03 -2.68
CA VAL A 257 22.58 -0.34 -2.79
C VAL A 257 24.11 -0.37 -2.93
N ALA A 258 24.70 0.59 -3.65
CA ALA A 258 26.16 0.68 -3.80
C ALA A 258 26.85 1.10 -2.47
N GLU A 259 26.24 2.00 -1.70
CA GLU A 259 26.79 2.53 -0.45
C GLU A 259 26.46 1.66 0.79
N ARG A 260 25.69 0.55 0.64
CA ARG A 260 25.31 -0.29 1.76
C ARG A 260 26.49 -0.88 2.51
N THR A 261 26.39 -0.98 3.82
CA THR A 261 27.42 -1.57 4.70
C THR A 261 27.26 -3.09 4.84
N ARG A 262 26.06 -3.64 4.60
CA ARG A 262 25.73 -5.06 4.68
C ARG A 262 26.36 -5.84 3.54
N THR A 263 27.29 -6.73 3.85
CA THR A 263 27.98 -7.59 2.89
C THR A 263 27.48 -9.04 2.90
N ASP A 264 26.68 -9.39 3.89
CA ASP A 264 26.07 -10.70 4.08
C ASP A 264 24.77 -10.90 3.28
N ILE A 265 24.23 -9.87 2.63
CA ILE A 265 23.01 -9.94 1.84
C ILE A 265 23.33 -10.07 0.35
N ARG A 266 22.48 -10.84 -0.35
CA ARG A 266 22.54 -10.96 -1.81
C ARG A 266 21.67 -9.89 -2.45
N CYS A 267 22.24 -9.00 -3.28
CA CYS A 267 21.52 -7.98 -4.02
C CYS A 267 21.35 -8.40 -5.48
N ILE A 268 20.12 -8.37 -5.99
CA ILE A 268 19.74 -8.79 -7.34
C ILE A 268 19.00 -7.66 -8.02
N PRO A 269 19.54 -7.07 -9.10
CA PRO A 269 18.81 -6.03 -9.83
C PRO A 269 17.70 -6.63 -10.70
N TYR A 270 16.70 -5.81 -10.99
CA TYR A 270 15.73 -6.02 -12.06
C TYR A 270 15.45 -4.71 -12.79
N ARG A 271 14.97 -4.82 -14.02
CA ARG A 271 14.63 -3.70 -14.90
C ARG A 271 13.30 -3.93 -15.59
N THR A 272 12.80 -2.88 -16.23
CA THR A 272 11.63 -2.93 -17.09
C THR A 272 11.95 -3.71 -18.36
N PRO A 273 11.23 -4.79 -18.68
CA PRO A 273 11.42 -5.51 -19.93
C PRO A 273 10.89 -4.70 -21.12
N SER A 274 11.33 -5.07 -22.33
CA SER A 274 10.81 -4.51 -23.57
C SER A 274 9.30 -4.78 -23.66
N HIS A 275 8.53 -3.77 -24.03
CA HIS A 275 7.07 -3.89 -24.11
C HIS A 275 6.49 -2.95 -25.18
N GLN A 276 5.33 -3.34 -25.71
CA GLN A 276 4.61 -2.54 -26.69
C GLN A 276 3.10 -2.73 -26.57
N PRO A 277 2.30 -1.67 -26.74
CA PRO A 277 0.84 -1.78 -26.78
C PRO A 277 0.40 -2.55 -28.01
N MET A 278 -0.70 -3.30 -27.89
CA MET A 278 -1.33 -4.06 -28.94
C MET A 278 -2.68 -3.41 -29.33
N ALA A 279 -3.13 -3.67 -30.55
CA ALA A 279 -4.39 -3.11 -31.06
C ALA A 279 -5.65 -3.52 -30.25
N ASN A 280 -5.57 -4.61 -29.51
CA ASN A 280 -6.65 -5.11 -28.65
C ASN A 280 -6.64 -4.52 -27.22
N GLY A 281 -5.80 -3.50 -26.96
CA GLY A 281 -5.66 -2.87 -25.65
C GLY A 281 -4.78 -3.65 -24.65
N GLN A 282 -4.22 -4.80 -25.06
CA GLN A 282 -3.24 -5.54 -24.25
C GLN A 282 -1.83 -4.98 -24.45
N MET A 283 -0.92 -5.39 -23.59
CA MET A 283 0.51 -5.10 -23.67
C MET A 283 1.27 -6.40 -23.95
N ARG A 284 2.09 -6.43 -24.99
CA ARG A 284 3.05 -7.50 -25.21
C ARG A 284 4.33 -7.17 -24.46
N VAL A 285 4.79 -8.07 -23.60
CA VAL A 285 5.97 -7.91 -22.76
C VAL A 285 6.98 -9.00 -23.13
N ALA A 286 8.18 -8.62 -23.58
CA ALA A 286 9.24 -9.54 -23.98
C ALA A 286 10.32 -9.58 -22.86
N PHE A 287 10.53 -10.76 -22.29
CA PHE A 287 11.56 -10.99 -21.28
C PHE A 287 12.93 -11.34 -21.90
N ASP A 288 12.90 -12.00 -23.06
CA ASP A 288 14.05 -12.27 -23.92
C ASP A 288 13.60 -12.37 -25.39
N GLU A 289 14.47 -12.82 -26.30
CA GLU A 289 14.20 -12.89 -27.75
C GLU A 289 13.06 -13.86 -28.10
N ASP A 290 12.94 -14.97 -27.37
CA ASP A 290 11.97 -16.05 -27.66
C ASP A 290 10.80 -16.09 -26.68
N HIS A 291 10.85 -15.31 -25.60
CA HIS A 291 9.90 -15.39 -24.52
C HIS A 291 9.14 -14.07 -24.29
N HIS A 292 7.84 -14.08 -24.56
CA HIS A 292 6.95 -12.96 -24.33
C HIS A 292 5.60 -13.42 -23.75
N ILE A 293 4.93 -12.52 -23.08
CA ILE A 293 3.53 -12.69 -22.62
C ILE A 293 2.68 -11.53 -23.12
N GLU A 294 1.36 -11.74 -23.15
CA GLU A 294 0.38 -10.72 -23.41
C GLU A 294 -0.44 -10.50 -22.12
N THR A 295 -0.60 -9.25 -21.72
CA THR A 295 -1.24 -8.89 -20.45
C THR A 295 -2.12 -7.66 -20.58
N HIS A 296 -3.11 -7.52 -19.70
CA HIS A 296 -3.97 -6.34 -19.62
C HIS A 296 -3.36 -5.19 -18.77
N LEU A 297 -2.12 -5.34 -18.33
CA LEU A 297 -1.43 -4.31 -17.57
C LEU A 297 -1.18 -3.08 -18.45
N VAL A 298 -1.51 -1.91 -17.94
CA VAL A 298 -1.37 -0.62 -18.64
C VAL A 298 -0.22 0.17 -17.99
N GLY A 299 0.62 0.76 -18.85
CA GLY A 299 1.70 1.65 -18.45
C GLY A 299 3.01 0.94 -18.07
N SER A 300 4.13 1.57 -18.46
CA SER A 300 5.50 1.04 -18.24
C SER A 300 5.81 0.74 -16.78
N HIS A 301 5.28 1.54 -15.84
CA HIS A 301 5.46 1.32 -14.41
C HIS A 301 4.84 0.00 -13.93
N ASN A 302 3.70 -0.45 -14.52
CA ASN A 302 3.12 -1.76 -14.20
C ASN A 302 3.91 -2.91 -14.83
N ILE A 303 4.55 -2.68 -15.99
CA ILE A 303 5.47 -3.66 -16.59
C ILE A 303 6.75 -3.79 -15.77
N GLN A 304 7.25 -2.70 -15.19
CA GLN A 304 8.34 -2.72 -14.22
C GLN A 304 7.96 -3.52 -12.97
N ASN A 305 6.76 -3.27 -12.41
CA ASN A 305 6.22 -4.02 -11.27
C ASN A 305 6.09 -5.52 -11.58
N LEU A 306 5.61 -5.86 -12.77
CA LEU A 306 5.52 -7.24 -13.28
C LEU A 306 6.89 -7.93 -13.27
N SER A 307 7.91 -7.27 -13.82
CA SER A 307 9.28 -7.79 -13.83
C SER A 307 9.81 -8.04 -12.41
N GLY A 308 9.59 -7.09 -11.49
CA GLY A 308 9.97 -7.25 -10.09
C GLY A 308 9.23 -8.41 -9.41
N ALA A 309 7.93 -8.54 -9.62
CA ALA A 309 7.12 -9.64 -9.10
C ALA A 309 7.59 -11.01 -9.66
N ARG A 310 7.88 -11.10 -10.97
CA ARG A 310 8.38 -12.30 -11.64
C ARG A 310 9.74 -12.72 -11.06
N LYS A 311 10.64 -11.75 -10.87
CA LYS A 311 11.95 -11.98 -10.26
C LYS A 311 11.85 -12.49 -8.83
N LEU A 312 10.98 -11.86 -8.02
CA LEU A 312 10.73 -12.28 -6.64
C LEU A 312 10.11 -13.69 -6.59
N ALA A 313 9.09 -13.97 -7.40
CA ALA A 313 8.45 -15.28 -7.49
C ALA A 313 9.44 -16.38 -7.86
N SER A 314 10.33 -16.15 -8.82
CA SER A 314 11.41 -17.09 -9.21
C SER A 314 12.31 -17.44 -8.02
N ILE A 315 12.70 -16.45 -7.21
CA ILE A 315 13.52 -16.67 -6.01
C ILE A 315 12.76 -17.45 -4.94
N LEU A 316 11.43 -17.31 -4.87
CA LEU A 316 10.57 -18.08 -3.97
C LEU A 316 10.20 -19.47 -4.51
N GLY A 317 10.83 -19.90 -5.63
CA GLY A 317 10.70 -21.24 -6.20
C GLY A 317 9.49 -21.42 -7.13
N VAL A 318 8.89 -20.33 -7.63
CA VAL A 318 7.90 -20.37 -8.70
C VAL A 318 8.61 -20.39 -10.03
N SER A 319 8.33 -21.37 -10.90
CA SER A 319 8.92 -21.38 -12.24
C SER A 319 8.36 -20.24 -13.10
N GLU A 320 9.15 -19.81 -14.07
CA GLU A 320 8.72 -18.75 -15.00
C GLU A 320 7.44 -19.12 -15.72
N ALA A 321 7.33 -20.37 -16.20
CA ALA A 321 6.12 -20.87 -16.87
C ALA A 321 4.86 -20.83 -15.95
N GLN A 322 5.01 -21.16 -14.67
CA GLN A 322 3.91 -21.03 -13.70
C GLN A 322 3.52 -19.57 -13.47
N PHE A 323 4.53 -18.70 -13.29
CA PHE A 323 4.27 -17.27 -13.13
C PHE A 323 3.53 -16.69 -14.33
N ASP A 324 4.02 -16.97 -15.54
CA ASP A 324 3.49 -16.42 -16.78
C ASP A 324 2.07 -16.92 -17.09
N ALA A 325 1.77 -18.19 -16.77
CA ALA A 325 0.44 -18.76 -16.94
C ALA A 325 -0.63 -18.07 -16.05
N GLU A 326 -0.25 -17.70 -14.82
CA GLU A 326 -1.17 -17.07 -13.88
C GLU A 326 -1.28 -15.56 -14.08
N ILE A 327 -0.14 -14.88 -14.33
CA ILE A 327 -0.11 -13.42 -14.35
C ILE A 327 -0.89 -12.80 -15.52
N VAL A 328 -1.07 -13.52 -16.63
CA VAL A 328 -1.86 -13.04 -17.76
C VAL A 328 -3.34 -12.87 -17.42
N GLN A 329 -3.80 -13.52 -16.36
CA GLN A 329 -5.16 -13.43 -15.84
C GLN A 329 -5.31 -12.37 -14.72
N PHE A 330 -4.22 -11.71 -14.34
CA PHE A 330 -4.26 -10.71 -13.29
C PHE A 330 -5.00 -9.46 -13.77
N SER A 331 -6.14 -9.18 -13.16
CA SER A 331 -7.01 -8.04 -13.48
C SER A 331 -6.62 -6.73 -12.80
N GLY A 332 -5.61 -6.77 -11.91
CA GLY A 332 -5.20 -5.64 -11.09
C GLY A 332 -5.59 -5.79 -9.62
N ALA A 333 -5.23 -4.79 -8.82
CA ALA A 333 -5.71 -4.62 -7.45
C ALA A 333 -6.71 -3.47 -7.41
N ALA A 334 -7.67 -3.52 -6.50
CA ALA A 334 -8.64 -2.44 -6.36
C ALA A 334 -7.95 -1.08 -6.24
N ARG A 335 -8.39 -0.11 -7.04
CA ARG A 335 -7.85 1.26 -7.12
C ARG A 335 -6.36 1.32 -7.53
N ARG A 336 -5.87 0.36 -8.34
CA ARG A 336 -4.52 0.35 -8.93
C ARG A 336 -4.63 0.20 -10.45
N LEU A 337 -4.96 1.30 -11.09
CA LEU A 337 -5.36 1.36 -12.51
C LEU A 337 -6.48 0.34 -12.81
N GLU A 338 -7.45 0.31 -11.91
CA GLU A 338 -8.61 -0.57 -11.97
C GLU A 338 -9.50 -0.17 -13.13
N SER A 339 -9.88 -1.12 -13.99
CA SER A 339 -10.83 -0.87 -15.07
C SER A 339 -12.24 -0.74 -14.50
N LEU A 340 -12.85 0.43 -14.67
CA LEU A 340 -14.24 0.69 -14.29
C LEU A 340 -15.20 0.34 -15.43
N HIS A 341 -14.77 0.56 -16.66
CA HIS A 341 -15.56 0.29 -17.84
C HIS A 341 -14.66 0.09 -19.06
N SER A 342 -15.04 -0.83 -19.94
CA SER A 342 -14.28 -1.15 -21.13
C SER A 342 -15.21 -1.47 -22.31
N THR A 343 -15.11 -0.69 -23.37
CA THR A 343 -15.76 -0.96 -24.67
C THR A 343 -14.73 -0.80 -25.78
N LYS A 344 -15.14 -1.07 -27.01
CA LYS A 344 -14.27 -0.87 -28.18
C LYS A 344 -13.87 0.60 -28.43
N ASP A 345 -14.65 1.56 -27.92
CA ASP A 345 -14.47 3.00 -28.18
C ASP A 345 -14.24 3.82 -26.91
N PHE A 346 -14.38 3.24 -25.71
CA PHE A 346 -14.25 3.95 -24.44
C PHE A 346 -13.67 3.08 -23.35
N GLN A 347 -12.71 3.63 -22.61
CA GLN A 347 -12.10 3.02 -21.42
C GLN A 347 -12.22 3.97 -20.26
N ALA A 348 -12.52 3.44 -19.06
CA ALA A 348 -12.50 4.19 -17.83
C ALA A 348 -11.67 3.46 -16.79
N PHE A 349 -10.75 4.18 -16.16
CA PHE A 349 -9.85 3.65 -15.13
C PHE A 349 -9.96 4.46 -13.85
N ARG A 350 -9.75 3.77 -12.72
CA ARG A 350 -9.58 4.37 -11.41
C ARG A 350 -8.21 4.01 -10.83
N ASP A 351 -7.50 5.02 -10.30
CA ASP A 351 -6.20 4.82 -9.69
C ASP A 351 -6.05 5.58 -8.36
N PHE A 352 -5.23 5.05 -7.48
CA PHE A 352 -4.90 5.66 -6.19
C PHE A 352 -3.76 6.68 -6.27
N ALA A 353 -3.32 7.04 -7.46
CA ALA A 353 -2.28 8.03 -7.67
C ALA A 353 -2.67 9.36 -7.00
N HIS A 354 -1.80 9.84 -6.10
CA HIS A 354 -2.02 11.07 -5.34
C HIS A 354 -0.71 11.86 -5.11
N ALA A 355 0.45 11.28 -5.34
CA ALA A 355 1.74 11.96 -5.32
C ALA A 355 2.16 12.35 -6.74
N PRO A 356 2.97 13.42 -6.93
CA PRO A 356 3.34 13.95 -8.24
C PRO A 356 3.88 12.90 -9.21
N SER A 357 4.83 12.09 -8.76
CA SER A 357 5.45 11.03 -9.57
C SER A 357 4.47 9.91 -9.94
N LYS A 358 3.54 9.54 -9.04
CA LYS A 358 2.47 8.57 -9.32
C LYS A 358 1.51 9.11 -10.36
N LEU A 359 1.09 10.37 -10.20
CA LEU A 359 0.20 11.06 -11.13
C LEU A 359 0.80 11.07 -12.54
N LYS A 360 2.06 11.50 -12.66
CA LYS A 360 2.79 11.52 -13.91
C LYS A 360 2.89 10.13 -14.54
N ALA A 361 3.33 9.12 -13.79
CA ALA A 361 3.51 7.76 -14.29
C ALA A 361 2.19 7.14 -14.79
N THR A 362 1.09 7.35 -14.05
CA THR A 362 -0.23 6.83 -14.43
C THR A 362 -0.77 7.55 -15.67
N THR A 363 -0.72 8.88 -15.71
CA THR A 363 -1.20 9.67 -16.86
C THR A 363 -0.43 9.36 -18.13
N SER A 364 0.92 9.37 -18.06
CA SER A 364 1.78 9.02 -19.20
C SER A 364 1.58 7.58 -19.66
N GLY A 365 1.46 6.63 -18.72
CA GLY A 365 1.26 5.22 -19.02
C GLY A 365 -0.07 4.94 -19.72
N VAL A 366 -1.14 5.59 -19.27
CA VAL A 366 -2.46 5.47 -19.91
C VAL A 366 -2.43 6.09 -21.30
N LYS A 367 -1.90 7.31 -21.47
CA LYS A 367 -1.81 7.96 -22.79
C LYS A 367 -0.97 7.16 -23.78
N ALA A 368 0.15 6.60 -23.34
CA ALA A 368 1.01 5.75 -24.18
C ALA A 368 0.32 4.45 -24.62
N SER A 369 -0.62 3.93 -23.83
CA SER A 369 -1.39 2.72 -24.18
C SER A 369 -2.56 3.01 -25.11
N TYR A 370 -3.01 4.26 -25.19
CA TYR A 370 -4.11 4.72 -26.05
C TYR A 370 -3.69 5.98 -26.82
N PRO A 371 -2.65 5.92 -27.69
CA PRO A 371 -2.05 7.12 -28.29
C PRO A 371 -3.01 7.90 -29.18
N ASP A 372 -3.93 7.21 -29.86
CA ASP A 372 -4.89 7.80 -30.83
C ASP A 372 -6.20 8.24 -30.17
N TRP A 373 -6.36 8.04 -28.85
CA TRP A 373 -7.56 8.42 -28.11
C TRP A 373 -7.31 9.66 -27.26
N GLU A 374 -8.36 10.46 -27.08
CA GLU A 374 -8.30 11.58 -26.14
C GLU A 374 -8.33 11.07 -24.68
N LEU A 375 -7.49 11.63 -23.83
CA LEU A 375 -7.42 11.32 -22.41
C LEU A 375 -7.95 12.49 -21.59
N THR A 376 -9.04 12.25 -20.85
CA THR A 376 -9.47 13.14 -19.76
C THR A 376 -9.03 12.57 -18.42
N ALA A 377 -8.17 13.30 -17.70
CA ALA A 377 -7.67 12.93 -16.39
C ALA A 377 -8.32 13.78 -15.30
N PHE A 378 -8.99 13.12 -14.34
CA PHE A 378 -9.49 13.74 -13.12
C PHE A 378 -8.53 13.43 -11.98
N PHE A 379 -8.15 14.44 -11.23
CA PHE A 379 -7.30 14.31 -10.06
C PHE A 379 -7.92 15.01 -8.84
N GLU A 380 -8.04 14.31 -7.71
CA GLU A 380 -8.51 14.88 -6.45
C GLU A 380 -7.36 15.21 -5.52
N LEU A 381 -7.25 16.49 -5.10
CA LEU A 381 -6.39 16.91 -4.01
C LEU A 381 -7.07 16.54 -2.69
N HIS A 382 -6.63 15.45 -2.06
CA HIS A 382 -7.27 14.91 -0.85
C HIS A 382 -6.30 14.70 0.30
N THR A 383 -5.03 14.35 0.04
CA THR A 383 -4.03 14.09 1.09
C THR A 383 -3.55 15.38 1.74
N PHE A 384 -2.92 15.28 2.92
CA PHE A 384 -2.24 16.42 3.55
C PHE A 384 -1.16 17.01 2.64
N SER A 385 -0.39 16.16 1.95
CA SER A 385 0.64 16.61 1.01
C SER A 385 0.03 17.34 -0.19
N SER A 386 -0.97 16.75 -0.86
CA SER A 386 -1.58 17.34 -2.04
C SER A 386 -2.36 18.65 -1.77
N LEU A 387 -2.76 18.88 -0.53
CA LEU A 387 -3.41 20.12 -0.08
C LEU A 387 -2.41 21.13 0.50
N ASN A 388 -1.13 20.77 0.62
CA ASN A 388 -0.10 21.66 1.16
C ASN A 388 0.40 22.63 0.10
N LYS A 389 0.29 23.93 0.38
CA LYS A 389 0.67 25.02 -0.52
C LYS A 389 2.15 24.97 -0.94
N ASP A 390 3.03 24.57 -0.03
CA ASP A 390 4.48 24.51 -0.29
C ASP A 390 4.87 23.27 -1.11
N PHE A 391 4.02 22.23 -1.09
CA PHE A 391 4.22 20.99 -1.84
C PHE A 391 3.56 21.01 -3.23
N LEU A 392 2.49 21.77 -3.42
CA LEU A 392 1.76 21.85 -4.68
C LEU A 392 2.65 22.12 -5.92
N PRO A 393 3.70 22.97 -5.86
CA PRO A 393 4.59 23.16 -7.01
C PRO A 393 5.29 21.89 -7.52
N SER A 394 5.41 20.85 -6.70
CA SER A 394 5.97 19.55 -7.13
C SER A 394 5.10 18.80 -8.14
N TYR A 395 3.82 19.20 -8.32
CA TYR A 395 2.92 18.63 -9.33
C TYR A 395 3.15 19.16 -10.75
N VAL A 396 4.13 20.04 -10.95
CA VAL A 396 4.47 20.54 -12.29
C VAL A 396 4.63 19.40 -13.28
N ASP A 397 4.00 19.53 -14.45
CA ASP A 397 3.98 18.55 -15.55
C ASP A 397 3.40 17.15 -15.23
N SER A 398 2.79 16.96 -14.05
CA SER A 398 2.25 15.64 -13.67
C SER A 398 1.01 15.21 -14.45
N LEU A 399 0.30 16.15 -15.07
CA LEU A 399 -0.85 15.93 -15.95
C LEU A 399 -0.60 16.33 -17.42
N ARG A 400 0.65 16.58 -17.79
CA ARG A 400 1.02 17.10 -19.11
C ARG A 400 0.55 16.22 -20.28
N ASP A 401 0.53 14.92 -20.09
CA ASP A 401 0.16 13.96 -21.13
C ASP A 401 -1.36 13.75 -21.27
N ALA A 402 -2.17 14.39 -20.43
CA ALA A 402 -3.61 14.43 -20.58
C ALA A 402 -4.01 15.49 -21.63
N ASP A 403 -4.96 15.17 -22.50
CA ASP A 403 -5.54 16.12 -23.43
C ASP A 403 -6.46 17.10 -22.70
N HIS A 404 -7.19 16.59 -21.68
CA HIS A 404 -8.02 17.37 -20.76
C HIS A 404 -7.70 16.98 -19.31
N ALA A 405 -7.51 17.95 -18.44
CA ALA A 405 -7.25 17.69 -17.03
C ALA A 405 -8.23 18.44 -16.13
N VAL A 406 -8.72 17.75 -15.12
CA VAL A 406 -9.61 18.30 -14.08
C VAL A 406 -8.95 18.07 -12.72
N VAL A 407 -8.63 19.14 -12.02
CA VAL A 407 -8.15 19.07 -10.63
C VAL A 407 -9.30 19.50 -9.72
N TYR A 408 -9.72 18.58 -8.86
CA TYR A 408 -10.80 18.80 -7.91
C TYR A 408 -10.29 18.86 -6.47
N TYR A 409 -10.83 19.74 -5.66
CA TYR A 409 -10.73 19.67 -4.22
C TYR A 409 -12.00 20.21 -3.56
N ASP A 410 -12.38 19.62 -2.43
CA ASP A 410 -13.47 20.10 -1.61
C ASP A 410 -12.91 21.07 -0.54
N PRO A 411 -13.34 22.36 -0.54
CA PRO A 411 -12.93 23.32 0.48
C PRO A 411 -13.30 22.91 1.91
N ALA A 412 -14.33 22.06 2.10
CA ALA A 412 -14.69 21.53 3.40
C ALA A 412 -13.60 20.60 3.98
N VAL A 413 -12.90 19.85 3.12
CA VAL A 413 -11.77 18.98 3.53
C VAL A 413 -10.62 19.82 4.09
N LEU A 414 -10.30 20.99 3.50
CA LEU A 414 -9.32 21.91 4.04
C LEU A 414 -9.67 22.38 5.45
N SER A 415 -10.93 22.76 5.65
CA SER A 415 -11.42 23.21 6.95
C SER A 415 -11.37 22.08 8.00
N HIS A 416 -11.77 20.88 7.62
CA HIS A 416 -11.74 19.70 8.50
C HIS A 416 -10.29 19.31 8.89
N LYS A 417 -9.34 19.46 7.97
CA LYS A 417 -7.92 19.20 8.22
C LYS A 417 -7.18 20.38 8.87
N ASN A 418 -7.87 21.49 9.19
CA ASN A 418 -7.28 22.73 9.70
C ASN A 418 -6.16 23.30 8.77
N MET A 419 -6.36 23.22 7.46
CA MET A 419 -5.40 23.69 6.46
C MET A 419 -5.82 25.07 5.90
N PRO A 420 -4.84 25.88 5.42
CA PRO A 420 -5.13 27.16 4.78
C PRO A 420 -5.98 27.01 3.52
N LYS A 421 -6.76 28.01 3.19
CA LYS A 421 -7.50 28.06 1.92
C LYS A 421 -6.52 28.05 0.75
N LEU A 422 -6.86 27.31 -0.29
CA LEU A 422 -6.14 27.30 -1.56
C LEU A 422 -6.85 28.19 -2.59
N ASP A 423 -6.05 28.90 -3.37
CA ASP A 423 -6.54 29.69 -4.50
C ASP A 423 -6.51 28.81 -5.77
N PRO A 424 -7.64 28.66 -6.50
CA PRO A 424 -7.68 27.94 -7.76
C PRO A 424 -6.65 28.42 -8.80
N ALA A 425 -6.37 29.72 -8.86
CA ALA A 425 -5.35 30.26 -9.75
C ALA A 425 -3.96 29.77 -9.39
N PHE A 426 -3.61 29.79 -8.10
CA PHE A 426 -2.34 29.25 -7.61
C PHE A 426 -2.21 27.73 -7.90
N ILE A 427 -3.29 26.94 -7.72
CA ILE A 427 -3.27 25.51 -8.05
C ILE A 427 -2.99 25.33 -9.55
N ARG A 428 -3.64 26.09 -10.43
CA ARG A 428 -3.40 26.03 -11.87
C ARG A 428 -1.93 26.25 -12.20
N ASP A 429 -1.31 27.26 -11.62
CA ASP A 429 0.10 27.59 -11.85
C ASP A 429 1.03 26.45 -11.41
N CYS A 430 0.68 25.72 -10.35
CA CYS A 430 1.46 24.60 -9.83
C CYS A 430 1.52 23.38 -10.77
N PHE A 431 0.53 23.18 -11.66
CA PHE A 431 0.53 22.05 -12.60
C PHE A 431 1.30 22.34 -13.90
N GLY A 432 1.76 23.57 -14.13
CA GLY A 432 2.53 23.94 -15.30
C GLY A 432 1.71 23.97 -16.59
N GLU A 433 2.35 23.62 -17.71
CA GLU A 433 1.71 23.63 -19.03
C GLU A 433 0.87 22.36 -19.24
N VAL A 434 -0.43 22.48 -18.99
CA VAL A 434 -1.44 21.46 -19.34
C VAL A 434 -2.39 22.10 -20.36
N THR A 435 -2.65 21.42 -21.46
CA THR A 435 -3.36 22.00 -22.64
C THR A 435 -4.74 22.52 -22.27
N ASP A 436 -5.52 21.76 -21.50
CA ASP A 436 -6.85 22.13 -21.03
C ASP A 436 -7.01 21.70 -19.57
N LEU A 437 -6.71 22.63 -18.63
CA LEU A 437 -6.75 22.41 -17.18
C LEU A 437 -7.92 23.17 -16.55
N GLU A 438 -8.81 22.44 -15.92
CA GLU A 438 -9.90 22.97 -15.10
C GLU A 438 -9.63 22.75 -13.61
N ILE A 439 -9.88 23.78 -12.77
CA ILE A 439 -9.86 23.64 -11.32
C ILE A 439 -11.29 23.73 -10.79
N ILE A 440 -11.77 22.67 -10.16
CA ILE A 440 -13.16 22.55 -9.69
C ILE A 440 -13.17 22.43 -8.16
N THR A 441 -14.08 23.19 -7.51
CA THR A 441 -14.24 23.21 -6.05
C THR A 441 -15.67 22.89 -5.60
N SER A 442 -16.56 22.61 -6.54
CA SER A 442 -17.96 22.30 -6.29
C SER A 442 -18.29 20.89 -6.78
N PHE A 443 -18.87 20.07 -5.91
CA PHE A 443 -19.30 18.71 -6.27
C PHE A 443 -20.27 18.71 -7.47
N LYS A 444 -21.24 19.62 -7.50
CA LYS A 444 -22.20 19.72 -8.60
C LYS A 444 -21.53 20.06 -9.94
N THR A 445 -20.45 20.84 -9.93
CA THR A 445 -19.68 21.16 -11.14
C THR A 445 -18.85 19.95 -11.56
N LEU A 446 -18.26 19.24 -10.60
CA LEU A 446 -17.52 18.00 -10.84
C LEU A 446 -18.39 16.94 -11.52
N GLU A 447 -19.58 16.69 -10.95
CA GLU A 447 -20.58 15.75 -11.50
C GLU A 447 -20.94 16.08 -12.95
N LYS A 448 -21.30 17.32 -13.24
CA LYS A 448 -21.59 17.77 -14.60
C LYS A 448 -20.41 17.60 -15.56
N ARG A 449 -19.19 17.87 -15.09
CA ARG A 449 -17.99 17.72 -15.92
C ARG A 449 -17.69 16.25 -16.21
N PHE A 450 -17.88 15.37 -15.22
CA PHE A 450 -17.78 13.92 -15.39
C PHE A 450 -18.79 13.39 -16.40
N ASP A 451 -20.05 13.79 -16.31
CA ASP A 451 -21.11 13.37 -17.25
C ASP A 451 -20.86 13.86 -18.69
N SER A 452 -20.15 14.96 -18.86
CA SER A 452 -19.83 15.55 -20.16
C SER A 452 -18.65 14.89 -20.89
N VAL A 453 -17.95 13.94 -20.27
CA VAL A 453 -16.81 13.25 -20.90
C VAL A 453 -17.28 12.45 -22.11
N PRO A 454 -16.67 12.63 -23.30
CA PRO A 454 -17.03 11.85 -24.49
C PRO A 454 -16.84 10.34 -24.27
N ARG A 455 -17.68 9.54 -24.92
CA ARG A 455 -17.66 8.07 -24.82
C ARG A 455 -17.19 7.40 -26.11
N LYS A 456 -16.49 8.12 -26.99
CA LYS A 456 -16.00 7.60 -28.26
C LYS A 456 -14.57 8.02 -28.52
N ASN A 457 -13.69 7.04 -28.79
CA ASN A 457 -12.24 7.21 -28.92
C ASN A 457 -11.66 7.97 -27.71
N HIS A 458 -12.08 7.58 -26.50
CA HIS A 458 -11.81 8.36 -25.31
C HIS A 458 -11.41 7.47 -24.12
N VAL A 459 -10.48 7.97 -23.33
CA VAL A 459 -10.08 7.37 -22.05
C VAL A 459 -10.42 8.34 -20.93
N LEU A 460 -11.08 7.84 -19.91
CA LEU A 460 -11.31 8.54 -18.65
C LEU A 460 -10.41 7.95 -17.58
N LEU A 461 -9.62 8.78 -16.92
CA LEU A 461 -8.73 8.39 -15.84
C LEU A 461 -9.08 9.15 -14.54
N MET A 462 -9.53 8.42 -13.51
CA MET A 462 -9.93 8.97 -12.21
C MET A 462 -8.84 8.68 -11.17
N MET A 463 -8.13 9.70 -10.68
CA MET A 463 -7.00 9.55 -9.75
C MET A 463 -7.28 10.21 -8.41
N SER A 464 -7.36 9.41 -7.35
CA SER A 464 -7.63 9.90 -5.99
C SER A 464 -7.24 8.91 -4.91
N SER A 465 -6.75 9.42 -3.77
CA SER A 465 -6.69 8.68 -2.50
C SER A 465 -8.02 8.72 -1.73
N GLY A 466 -8.93 9.63 -2.10
CA GLY A 466 -10.29 9.77 -1.59
C GLY A 466 -11.33 9.10 -2.50
N TRP A 467 -12.50 9.72 -2.60
CA TRP A 467 -13.67 9.22 -3.35
C TRP A 467 -14.36 10.33 -4.16
N PHE A 468 -13.65 11.38 -4.53
CA PHE A 468 -14.22 12.54 -5.22
C PHE A 468 -15.50 13.06 -4.56
N SER A 469 -15.48 13.15 -3.22
CA SER A 469 -16.65 13.54 -2.40
C SER A 469 -17.90 12.66 -2.62
N GLY A 470 -17.72 11.40 -3.03
CA GLY A 470 -18.81 10.45 -3.26
C GLY A 470 -19.37 10.49 -4.69
N LEU A 471 -18.59 10.98 -5.66
CA LEU A 471 -18.98 10.93 -7.06
C LEU A 471 -19.24 9.47 -7.48
N ASP A 472 -20.44 9.24 -8.02
CA ASP A 472 -20.79 7.96 -8.60
C ASP A 472 -20.03 7.76 -9.91
N CYS A 473 -19.20 6.74 -9.95
CA CYS A 473 -18.41 6.37 -11.13
C CYS A 473 -18.93 5.08 -11.78
N GLU A 474 -20.19 4.71 -11.53
CA GLU A 474 -20.82 3.60 -12.22
C GLU A 474 -21.16 4.00 -13.66
N PHE A 475 -21.00 3.04 -14.57
CA PHE A 475 -21.29 3.22 -15.99
C PHE A 475 -22.42 2.27 -16.36
N ASP A 476 -23.53 2.81 -16.86
CA ASP A 476 -24.67 2.02 -17.32
C ASP A 476 -24.22 1.01 -18.39
N GLY A 477 -24.47 -0.29 -18.17
CA GLY A 477 -24.30 -1.33 -19.16
C GLY A 477 -22.96 -2.08 -19.18
N ALA A 478 -22.39 -2.36 -17.98
CA ALA A 478 -21.29 -3.33 -17.84
C ALA A 478 -21.82 -4.78 -17.89
#